data_b5351a94274074ab29d414054cfb1dc1
#
_entry.id   b5351a94274074ab29d414054cfb1dc1
#
_cell.length_a   1.000
_cell.length_b   1.000
_cell.length_c   1.000
_cell.angle_alpha   90.00
_cell.angle_beta   90.00
_cell.angle_gamma   90.00
#
_symmetry.space_group_name_H-M   'P 1'
#
loop_
_entity.id
_entity.type
_entity.pdbx_description
1 polymer ?
#
loop_
_entity_poly.entity_id
_entity_poly.type
_entity_poly.pdbx_seq_one_letter_code
_entity_poly.pdbx_strand_id
1 'polypeptide(L)'
;NEMMNEKLTALGVDTTGLHLEDGSGLSGGNRISAVTVSQLLLKIRSEPKLKVVYDSLPTSGQSGTLIGRYHSTAPQAVGLVKAKTGSTRNTVSLAGFATAGEKEYIFVVIADHVGRTKRMQNAARSAIDRMLGTITKPSVTGLTTIVAESATATAIN
;
A
#
# COMPACT_ATOMS: atom_id res chain seq x y z
N ASN A 1 18.00 9.50 11.56
CA ASN A 1 17.17 9.86 10.39
C ASN A 1 18.04 10.07 9.14
N GLU A 2 19.23 10.65 9.28
CA GLU A 2 20.22 10.75 8.21
C GLU A 2 20.58 9.38 7.64
N MET A 3 20.90 8.41 8.49
CA MET A 3 21.20 7.04 8.08
C MET A 3 20.06 6.40 7.25
N MET A 4 18.81 6.69 7.56
CA MET A 4 17.67 6.13 6.81
C MET A 4 17.57 6.76 5.41
N ASN A 5 17.78 8.08 5.31
CA ASN A 5 17.84 8.77 4.03
C ASN A 5 19.02 8.26 3.17
N GLU A 6 20.20 8.08 3.76
CA GLU A 6 21.36 7.50 3.05
C GLU A 6 21.06 6.11 2.52
N LYS A 7 20.44 5.24 3.32
CA LYS A 7 20.07 3.87 2.89
C LYS A 7 19.06 3.87 1.75
N LEU A 8 18.03 4.72 1.82
CA LEU A 8 17.04 4.85 0.75
C LEU A 8 17.67 5.39 -0.53
N THR A 9 18.51 6.42 -0.43
CA THR A 9 19.24 6.97 -1.57
C THR A 9 20.18 5.92 -2.19
N ALA A 10 20.89 5.15 -1.37
CA ALA A 10 21.76 4.06 -1.84
C ALA A 10 20.99 2.94 -2.55
N LEU A 11 19.70 2.75 -2.25
CA LEU A 11 18.80 1.87 -2.98
C LEU A 11 18.26 2.50 -4.27
N GLY A 12 18.57 3.76 -4.55
CA GLY A 12 18.05 4.50 -5.70
C GLY A 12 16.59 4.94 -5.53
N VAL A 13 16.15 5.14 -4.27
CA VAL A 13 14.84 5.71 -3.95
C VAL A 13 14.96 7.22 -3.87
N ASP A 14 14.08 7.95 -4.53
CA ASP A 14 14.00 9.40 -4.44
C ASP A 14 13.50 9.81 -3.05
N THR A 15 14.36 10.54 -2.32
CA THR A 15 14.09 11.03 -0.97
C THR A 15 13.71 12.52 -0.95
N THR A 16 13.40 13.10 -2.12
CA THR A 16 12.97 14.50 -2.21
C THR A 16 11.70 14.73 -1.38
N GLY A 17 11.78 15.68 -0.44
CA GLY A 17 10.69 15.99 0.48
C GLY A 17 10.46 14.96 1.60
N LEU A 18 11.30 13.93 1.70
CA LEU A 18 11.27 12.99 2.81
C LEU A 18 11.80 13.67 4.08
N HIS A 19 11.00 13.66 5.12
CA HIS A 19 11.39 14.09 6.46
C HIS A 19 10.99 13.05 7.47
N LEU A 20 11.96 12.47 8.17
CA LEU A 20 11.75 11.44 9.16
C LEU A 20 12.28 11.91 10.52
N GLU A 21 11.39 12.05 11.47
CA GLU A 21 11.74 12.35 12.86
C GLU A 21 12.07 11.09 13.65
N ASP A 22 11.40 9.98 13.30
CA ASP A 22 11.62 8.68 13.93
C ASP A 22 11.57 7.51 12.92
N GLY A 23 12.01 6.34 13.37
CA GLY A 23 11.93 5.10 12.61
C GLY A 23 10.67 4.27 12.89
N SER A 24 9.87 4.65 13.89
CA SER A 24 8.66 3.92 14.27
C SER A 24 7.45 4.30 13.44
N GLY A 25 7.48 5.47 12.79
CA GLY A 25 6.35 6.03 12.04
C GLY A 25 5.26 6.64 12.93
N LEU A 26 5.52 6.85 14.21
CA LEU A 26 4.54 7.41 15.15
C LEU A 26 4.64 8.92 15.29
N SER A 27 5.77 9.54 14.92
CA SER A 27 5.89 10.98 14.96
C SER A 27 4.97 11.67 13.97
N GLY A 28 4.27 12.70 14.45
CA GLY A 28 3.45 13.57 13.61
C GLY A 28 4.23 14.46 12.67
N GLY A 29 5.56 14.56 12.83
CA GLY A 29 6.46 15.30 11.97
C GLY A 29 6.95 14.52 10.75
N ASN A 30 6.78 13.19 10.73
CA ASN A 30 7.17 12.40 9.56
C ASN A 30 6.41 12.84 8.29
N ARG A 31 7.16 13.00 7.20
CA ARG A 31 6.63 13.32 5.87
C ARG A 31 7.22 12.36 4.86
N ILE A 32 6.36 11.67 4.14
CA ILE A 32 6.75 10.74 3.08
C ILE A 32 5.75 10.81 1.93
N SER A 33 6.23 10.81 0.71
CA SER A 33 5.37 10.80 -0.48
C SER A 33 4.95 9.36 -0.87
N ALA A 34 3.82 9.22 -1.54
CA ALA A 34 3.42 7.95 -2.14
C ALA A 34 4.44 7.47 -3.18
N VAL A 35 5.09 8.40 -3.89
CA VAL A 35 6.14 8.10 -4.86
C VAL A 35 7.33 7.45 -4.19
N THR A 36 7.84 8.03 -3.10
CA THR A 36 8.97 7.46 -2.33
C THR A 36 8.64 6.04 -1.85
N VAL A 37 7.43 5.82 -1.32
CA VAL A 37 7.01 4.48 -0.85
C VAL A 37 6.89 3.50 -2.02
N SER A 38 6.34 3.92 -3.17
CA SER A 38 6.20 3.04 -4.34
C SER A 38 7.56 2.61 -4.91
N GLN A 39 8.53 3.51 -4.96
CA GLN A 39 9.90 3.19 -5.37
C GLN A 39 10.57 2.21 -4.39
N LEU A 40 10.36 2.38 -3.08
CA LEU A 40 10.84 1.43 -2.09
C LEU A 40 10.21 0.04 -2.27
N LEU A 41 8.90 -0.03 -2.51
CA LEU A 41 8.22 -1.30 -2.79
C LEU A 41 8.77 -1.97 -4.06
N LEU A 42 9.07 -1.18 -5.10
CA LEU A 42 9.71 -1.68 -6.30
C LEU A 42 11.07 -2.34 -5.99
N LYS A 43 11.89 -1.70 -5.14
CA LYS A 43 13.16 -2.27 -4.68
C LYS A 43 12.95 -3.52 -3.83
N ILE A 44 11.97 -3.55 -2.94
CA ILE A 44 11.60 -4.72 -2.15
C ILE A 44 11.26 -5.90 -3.06
N ARG A 45 10.60 -5.66 -4.18
CA ARG A 45 10.20 -6.70 -5.13
C ARG A 45 11.33 -7.17 -6.02
N SER A 46 12.22 -6.27 -6.46
CA SER A 46 13.29 -6.55 -7.42
C SER A 46 14.60 -7.04 -6.79
N GLU A 47 14.90 -6.66 -5.53
CA GLU A 47 16.17 -6.96 -4.88
C GLU A 47 16.09 -8.25 -4.06
N PRO A 48 16.87 -9.30 -4.39
CA PRO A 48 16.82 -10.59 -3.67
C PRO A 48 17.04 -10.48 -2.17
N LYS A 49 17.91 -9.57 -1.74
CA LYS A 49 18.20 -9.30 -0.31
C LYS A 49 17.01 -8.73 0.46
N LEU A 50 16.04 -8.12 -0.24
CA LEU A 50 14.84 -7.54 0.35
C LEU A 50 13.62 -8.47 0.27
N LYS A 51 13.76 -9.65 -0.35
CA LYS A 51 12.66 -10.61 -0.49
C LYS A 51 12.02 -10.98 0.84
N VAL A 52 12.79 -11.04 1.91
CA VAL A 52 12.27 -11.32 3.25
C VAL A 52 11.22 -10.29 3.70
N VAL A 53 11.36 -9.02 3.30
CA VAL A 53 10.38 -7.97 3.59
C VAL A 53 9.08 -8.26 2.84
N TYR A 54 9.15 -8.57 1.54
CA TYR A 54 7.99 -8.97 0.75
C TYR A 54 7.27 -10.18 1.35
N ASP A 55 8.02 -11.23 1.70
CA ASP A 55 7.46 -12.48 2.23
C ASP A 55 6.78 -12.28 3.60
N SER A 56 7.27 -11.33 4.40
CA SER A 56 6.75 -11.03 5.74
C SER A 56 5.51 -10.14 5.76
N LEU A 57 5.12 -9.56 4.61
CA LEU A 57 3.94 -8.69 4.57
C LEU A 57 2.66 -9.44 4.90
N PRO A 58 1.77 -8.87 5.71
CA PRO A 58 0.43 -9.40 5.94
C PRO A 58 -0.34 -9.63 4.65
N THR A 59 -1.09 -10.73 4.59
CA THR A 59 -1.95 -11.08 3.45
C THR A 59 -3.42 -10.82 3.79
N SER A 60 -4.15 -10.20 2.86
CA SER A 60 -5.57 -9.84 3.00
C SER A 60 -6.43 -11.03 3.43
N GLY A 61 -7.17 -10.86 4.51
CA GLY A 61 -8.06 -11.88 5.10
C GLY A 61 -7.36 -13.11 5.69
N GLN A 62 -6.01 -13.18 5.69
CA GLN A 62 -5.29 -14.40 6.05
C GLN A 62 -4.26 -14.23 7.17
N SER A 63 -3.57 -13.10 7.25
CA SER A 63 -2.50 -12.96 8.23
C SER A 63 -2.31 -11.54 8.76
N GLY A 64 -1.63 -11.45 9.91
CA GLY A 64 -1.18 -10.22 10.54
C GLY A 64 -2.29 -9.18 10.69
N THR A 65 -1.97 -7.92 10.42
CA THR A 65 -2.91 -6.79 10.56
C THR A 65 -4.04 -6.80 9.53
N LEU A 66 -4.01 -7.70 8.54
CA LEU A 66 -5.02 -7.83 7.51
C LEU A 66 -5.96 -9.03 7.71
N ILE A 67 -5.76 -9.86 8.75
CA ILE A 67 -6.53 -11.09 8.99
C ILE A 67 -8.04 -10.84 9.09
N GLY A 68 -8.46 -9.74 9.73
CA GLY A 68 -9.87 -9.37 9.91
C GLY A 68 -10.43 -8.46 8.82
N ARG A 69 -9.66 -8.18 7.76
CA ARG A 69 -10.05 -7.26 6.68
C ARG A 69 -10.46 -8.04 5.43
N TYR A 70 -11.13 -7.37 4.52
CA TYR A 70 -11.58 -7.85 3.20
C TYR A 70 -12.78 -8.80 3.21
N HIS A 71 -12.98 -9.66 4.19
CA HIS A 71 -14.06 -10.67 4.20
C HIS A 71 -15.44 -10.11 3.88
N SER A 72 -15.78 -8.92 4.41
CA SER A 72 -17.06 -8.25 4.16
C SER A 72 -16.97 -7.09 3.17
N THR A 73 -15.80 -6.49 3.03
CA THR A 73 -15.61 -5.27 2.21
C THR A 73 -15.19 -5.57 0.77
N ALA A 74 -14.42 -6.63 0.56
CA ALA A 74 -13.91 -7.06 -0.74
C ALA A 74 -13.51 -8.55 -0.72
N PRO A 75 -14.47 -9.50 -0.61
CA PRO A 75 -14.17 -10.94 -0.47
C PRO A 75 -13.31 -11.48 -1.61
N GLN A 76 -13.46 -10.93 -2.82
CA GLN A 76 -12.67 -11.31 -4.00
C GLN A 76 -11.18 -10.97 -3.90
N ALA A 77 -10.81 -10.09 -2.98
CA ALA A 77 -9.40 -9.70 -2.74
C ALA A 77 -8.73 -10.48 -1.61
N VAL A 78 -9.45 -11.39 -0.95
CA VAL A 78 -8.87 -12.26 0.09
C VAL A 78 -7.75 -13.10 -0.52
N GLY A 79 -6.57 -13.06 0.09
CA GLY A 79 -5.37 -13.76 -0.38
C GLY A 79 -4.63 -13.08 -1.53
N LEU A 80 -5.17 -12.01 -2.12
CA LEU A 80 -4.60 -11.35 -3.31
C LEU A 80 -3.86 -10.04 -3.01
N VAL A 81 -3.89 -9.55 -1.76
CA VAL A 81 -3.20 -8.32 -1.36
C VAL A 81 -2.20 -8.64 -0.26
N LYS A 82 -0.93 -8.29 -0.49
CA LYS A 82 0.13 -8.32 0.52
C LYS A 82 0.54 -6.90 0.86
N ALA A 83 0.31 -6.43 2.09
CA ALA A 83 0.54 -5.02 2.38
C ALA A 83 0.85 -4.72 3.85
N LYS A 84 1.56 -3.61 4.05
CA LYS A 84 1.79 -2.98 5.35
C LYS A 84 0.70 -1.95 5.61
N THR A 85 0.04 -2.05 6.75
CA THR A 85 -0.88 -1.04 7.26
C THR A 85 -0.14 0.11 7.94
N GLY A 86 -0.67 1.31 7.83
CA GLY A 86 -0.30 2.46 8.64
C GLY A 86 -1.55 3.12 9.23
N SER A 87 -1.45 3.58 10.46
CA SER A 87 -2.54 4.31 11.10
C SER A 87 -1.97 5.23 12.18
N THR A 88 -2.28 6.49 12.07
CA THR A 88 -2.02 7.51 13.09
C THR A 88 -3.34 8.14 13.52
N ARG A 89 -3.29 9.22 14.27
CA ARG A 89 -4.49 9.90 14.77
C ARG A 89 -5.44 10.37 13.64
N ASN A 90 -4.90 10.80 12.50
CA ASN A 90 -5.65 11.39 11.40
C ASN A 90 -5.41 10.71 10.05
N THR A 91 -4.52 9.74 9.97
CA THR A 91 -4.09 9.13 8.71
C THR A 91 -4.34 7.64 8.74
N VAL A 92 -4.86 7.11 7.65
CA VAL A 92 -4.95 5.67 7.38
C VAL A 92 -4.21 5.39 6.08
N SER A 93 -3.32 4.43 6.09
CA SER A 93 -2.56 4.06 4.89
C SER A 93 -2.47 2.55 4.70
N LEU A 94 -2.25 2.17 3.46
CA LEU A 94 -1.97 0.81 3.05
C LEU A 94 -1.03 0.86 1.84
N ALA A 95 0.06 0.12 1.90
CA ALA A 95 1.03 0.08 0.83
C ALA A 95 1.56 -1.35 0.64
N GLY A 96 1.69 -1.80 -0.60
CA GLY A 96 2.12 -3.16 -0.89
C GLY A 96 1.83 -3.60 -2.32
N PHE A 97 1.40 -4.83 -2.45
CA PHE A 97 1.25 -5.55 -3.71
C PHE A 97 -0.16 -6.14 -3.83
N ALA A 98 -0.74 -6.04 -5.01
CA ALA A 98 -2.06 -6.59 -5.33
C ALA A 98 -1.97 -7.45 -6.59
N THR A 99 -2.46 -8.69 -6.52
CA THR A 99 -2.45 -9.63 -7.64
C THR A 99 -3.80 -9.59 -8.36
N ALA A 100 -3.76 -9.45 -9.68
CA ALA A 100 -4.94 -9.52 -10.55
C ALA A 100 -4.64 -10.43 -11.75
N GLY A 101 -5.15 -11.66 -11.73
CA GLY A 101 -4.78 -12.69 -12.71
C GLY A 101 -3.28 -13.00 -12.61
N GLU A 102 -2.56 -12.88 -13.73
CA GLU A 102 -1.11 -13.13 -13.78
C GLU A 102 -0.26 -11.89 -13.47
N LYS A 103 -0.89 -10.73 -13.23
CA LYS A 103 -0.19 -9.47 -12.97
C LYS A 103 -0.17 -9.15 -11.48
N GLU A 104 0.97 -8.60 -11.05
CA GLU A 104 1.13 -8.03 -9.72
C GLU A 104 1.33 -6.51 -9.86
N TYR A 105 0.59 -5.74 -9.07
CA TYR A 105 0.63 -4.28 -9.04
C TYR A 105 1.20 -3.81 -7.72
N ILE A 106 2.06 -2.80 -7.75
CA ILE A 106 2.42 -2.03 -6.57
C ILE A 106 1.36 -0.96 -6.35
N PHE A 107 0.92 -0.80 -5.11
CA PHE A 107 0.02 0.27 -4.74
C PHE A 107 0.46 0.96 -3.45
N VAL A 108 0.16 2.25 -3.36
CA VAL A 108 0.32 3.06 -2.15
C VAL A 108 -0.92 3.93 -2.00
N VAL A 109 -1.59 3.81 -0.87
CA VAL A 109 -2.73 4.66 -0.51
C VAL A 109 -2.43 5.32 0.82
N ILE A 110 -2.46 6.64 0.84
CA ILE A 110 -2.33 7.46 2.04
C ILE A 110 -3.56 8.36 2.11
N ALA A 111 -4.48 8.03 3.02
CA ALA A 111 -5.64 8.85 3.32
C ALA A 111 -5.32 9.70 4.54
N ASP A 112 -5.06 10.97 4.32
CA ASP A 112 -4.78 11.94 5.37
C ASP A 112 -6.05 12.73 5.74
N HIS A 113 -6.05 13.38 6.91
CA HIS A 113 -7.20 14.15 7.43
C HIS A 113 -8.50 13.33 7.55
N VAL A 114 -8.40 12.02 7.76
CA VAL A 114 -9.53 11.09 7.84
C VAL A 114 -10.48 11.39 9.04
N GLY A 115 -10.00 12.20 9.99
CA GLY A 115 -10.70 12.42 11.24
C GLY A 115 -10.32 11.40 12.32
N ARG A 116 -10.65 11.77 13.59
CA ARG A 116 -10.11 11.09 14.78
C ARG A 116 -10.99 9.97 15.32
N THR A 117 -12.19 9.80 14.81
CA THR A 117 -13.11 8.78 15.33
C THR A 117 -12.82 7.41 14.70
N LYS A 118 -12.99 6.34 15.49
CA LYS A 118 -12.89 4.96 14.98
C LYS A 118 -13.80 4.71 13.78
N ARG A 119 -14.99 5.33 13.76
CA ARG A 119 -15.95 5.21 12.66
C ARG A 119 -15.35 5.74 11.35
N MET A 120 -14.77 6.95 11.38
CA MET A 120 -14.18 7.57 10.19
C MET A 120 -12.97 6.79 9.71
N GLN A 121 -12.10 6.36 10.61
CA GLN A 121 -10.94 5.53 10.25
C GLN A 121 -11.34 4.17 9.68
N ASN A 122 -12.37 3.53 10.23
CA ASN A 122 -12.87 2.27 9.68
C ASN A 122 -13.53 2.47 8.31
N ALA A 123 -14.24 3.58 8.09
CA ALA A 123 -14.80 3.93 6.79
C ALA A 123 -13.69 4.08 5.74
N ALA A 124 -12.59 4.77 6.08
CA ALA A 124 -11.42 4.89 5.18
C ALA A 124 -10.78 3.54 4.88
N ARG A 125 -10.56 2.68 5.90
CA ARG A 125 -10.04 1.31 5.70
C ARG A 125 -10.93 0.51 4.75
N SER A 126 -12.25 0.55 4.97
CA SER A 126 -13.22 -0.16 4.13
C SER A 126 -13.26 0.38 2.69
N ALA A 127 -13.05 1.69 2.50
CA ALA A 127 -12.95 2.28 1.17
C ALA A 127 -11.70 1.79 0.44
N ILE A 128 -10.56 1.73 1.12
CA ILE A 128 -9.31 1.17 0.58
C ILE A 128 -9.49 -0.31 0.20
N ASP A 129 -10.12 -1.11 1.07
CA ASP A 129 -10.39 -2.52 0.78
C ASP A 129 -11.24 -2.70 -0.48
N ARG A 130 -12.33 -1.93 -0.62
CA ARG A 130 -13.19 -1.98 -1.81
C ARG A 130 -12.46 -1.55 -3.08
N MET A 131 -11.64 -0.50 -3.01
CA MET A 131 -10.82 -0.06 -4.14
C MET A 131 -9.87 -1.18 -4.61
N LEU A 132 -9.16 -1.82 -3.69
CA LEU A 132 -8.28 -2.94 -4.02
C LEU A 132 -9.06 -4.17 -4.50
N GLY A 133 -10.26 -4.40 -3.97
CA GLY A 133 -11.16 -5.41 -4.48
C GLY A 133 -11.60 -5.18 -5.93
N THR A 134 -11.61 -3.94 -6.39
CA THR A 134 -11.86 -3.61 -7.81
C THR A 134 -10.64 -3.93 -8.67
N ILE A 135 -9.44 -3.62 -8.19
CA ILE A 135 -8.18 -3.89 -8.89
C ILE A 135 -7.93 -5.40 -9.03
N THR A 136 -8.20 -6.18 -7.98
CA THR A 136 -7.93 -7.62 -7.94
C THR A 136 -8.96 -8.47 -8.66
N LYS A 137 -10.05 -7.88 -9.18
CA LYS A 137 -11.00 -8.63 -10.00
C LYS A 137 -10.29 -9.19 -11.23
N PRO A 138 -10.50 -10.47 -11.58
CA PRO A 138 -9.98 -10.99 -12.83
C PRO A 138 -10.57 -10.16 -13.98
N SER A 139 -9.71 -9.69 -14.89
CA SER A 139 -10.16 -9.06 -16.12
C SER A 139 -10.98 -10.08 -16.89
N VAL A 140 -12.28 -9.86 -17.03
CA VAL A 140 -13.09 -10.60 -17.98
C VAL A 140 -12.61 -10.17 -19.36
N THR A 141 -11.82 -11.01 -20.01
CA THR A 141 -11.39 -10.79 -21.38
C THR A 141 -12.65 -10.71 -22.25
N GLY A 142 -13.08 -9.49 -22.58
CA GLY A 142 -14.24 -9.34 -23.46
C GLY A 142 -15.15 -8.14 -23.23
N LEU A 143 -14.84 -7.17 -22.37
CA LEU A 143 -15.61 -5.93 -22.31
C LEU A 143 -14.71 -4.68 -22.18
N THR A 144 -14.90 -3.80 -23.13
CA THR A 144 -14.49 -2.42 -23.32
C THR A 144 -13.99 -1.69 -22.05
N THR A 145 -12.79 -1.14 -22.18
CA THR A 145 -12.15 -0.18 -21.30
C THR A 145 -13.11 0.93 -20.88
N ILE A 146 -13.51 0.98 -19.63
CA ILE A 146 -14.00 2.20 -19.01
C ILE A 146 -12.84 2.79 -18.23
N VAL A 147 -12.26 3.85 -18.74
CA VAL A 147 -11.26 4.65 -18.05
C VAL A 147 -11.97 5.40 -16.94
N ALA A 148 -11.77 5.01 -15.70
CA ALA A 148 -12.08 5.86 -14.56
C ALA A 148 -10.86 6.76 -14.31
N GLU A 149 -10.97 8.01 -14.72
CA GLU A 149 -10.03 9.08 -14.40
C GLU A 149 -10.02 9.29 -12.88
N SER A 150 -8.89 9.06 -12.26
CA SER A 150 -8.37 9.51 -10.96
C SER A 150 -7.81 8.44 -10.02
N ALA A 151 -7.22 7.36 -10.54
CA ALA A 151 -6.32 6.54 -9.73
C ALA A 151 -5.17 6.04 -10.62
N THR A 152 -4.01 6.66 -10.51
CA THR A 152 -2.82 6.26 -11.25
C THR A 152 -2.28 4.95 -10.67
N ALA A 153 -2.72 3.82 -11.22
CA ALA A 153 -2.06 2.54 -10.98
C ALA A 153 -1.02 2.32 -12.08
N THR A 154 0.25 2.37 -11.74
CA THR A 154 1.34 2.05 -12.66
C THR A 154 1.52 0.54 -12.71
N ALA A 155 1.25 -0.08 -13.86
CA ALA A 155 1.59 -1.47 -14.11
C ALA A 155 3.08 -1.58 -14.44
N ILE A 156 3.75 -2.56 -13.88
CA ILE A 156 5.15 -2.87 -14.17
C ILE A 156 5.15 -4.10 -15.10
N ASN A 157 5.75 -3.93 -16.25
CA ASN A 157 6.04 -5.04 -17.18
C ASN A 157 7.29 -5.78 -16.75
#